data_86401290e6ce305bc6b2eeaf6e98c834
#
_entry.id   86401290e6ce305bc6b2eeaf6e98c834
#
_cell.length_a   1.000
_cell.length_b   1.000
_cell.length_c   1.000
_cell.angle_alpha   90.00
_cell.angle_beta   90.00
_cell.angle_gamma   90.00
#
_symmetry.space_group_name_H-M   'P 1'
#
loop_
_entity.id
_entity.type
_entity.pdbx_description
1 polymer ?
#
loop_
_entity_poly.entity_id
_entity_poly.type
_entity_poly.pdbx_seq_one_letter_code
_entity_poly.pdbx_strand_id
1 'polypeptide(L)'
;MDSILIVTTTLPTMDAARLLGQQLIDERLAACVQIQGGVQSIYRWDGTLCNDAEVLLSAKTTATQWQLIEAFIKTHHPYQLPEIIAFRPAEYSQAYGQWVNEEIRP
;
A
#
# COMPACT_ATOMS: atom_id res chain seq x y z
N MET A 1 -4.20 17.96 12.22
CA MET A 1 -4.56 16.80 11.37
C MET A 1 -3.44 16.57 10.38
N ASP A 2 -3.03 15.32 10.24
CA ASP A 2 -1.90 14.96 9.39
C ASP A 2 -2.34 14.80 7.93
N SER A 3 -1.44 15.05 6.99
CA SER A 3 -1.77 14.96 5.57
C SER A 3 -1.88 13.50 5.10
N ILE A 4 -2.74 13.29 4.11
CA ILE A 4 -2.98 11.97 3.54
C ILE A 4 -1.75 11.51 2.77
N LEU A 5 -1.47 10.22 2.89
CA LEU A 5 -0.46 9.52 2.10
C LEU A 5 -1.10 8.27 1.50
N ILE A 6 -0.84 8.02 0.23
CA ILE A 6 -1.31 6.80 -0.44
C ILE A 6 -0.09 5.94 -0.70
N VAL A 7 -0.05 4.76 -0.09
CA VAL A 7 1.07 3.82 -0.22
C VAL A 7 0.64 2.67 -1.11
N THR A 8 1.42 2.42 -2.17
CA THR A 8 1.11 1.33 -3.11
C THR A 8 2.19 0.26 -3.08
N THR A 9 1.75 -0.96 -3.29
CA THR A 9 2.61 -2.12 -3.50
C THR A 9 1.90 -3.08 -4.44
N THR A 10 2.65 -3.99 -5.07
CA THR A 10 2.07 -5.04 -5.91
C THR A 10 2.34 -6.40 -5.28
N LEU A 11 1.40 -7.31 -5.47
CA LEU A 11 1.47 -8.66 -4.91
C LEU A 11 1.19 -9.70 -6.00
N PRO A 12 1.67 -10.94 -5.82
CA PRO A 12 1.53 -11.96 -6.85
C PRO A 12 0.09 -12.48 -7.02
N THR A 13 -0.72 -12.42 -5.95
CA THR A 13 -2.07 -12.99 -5.97
C THR A 13 -3.04 -12.10 -5.21
N MET A 14 -4.33 -12.28 -5.51
CA MET A 14 -5.40 -11.59 -4.80
C MET A 14 -5.41 -11.99 -3.32
N ASP A 15 -5.15 -13.26 -3.02
CA ASP A 15 -5.13 -13.74 -1.63
C ASP A 15 -4.00 -13.08 -0.83
N ALA A 16 -2.82 -12.94 -1.42
CA ALA A 16 -1.70 -12.25 -0.76
C ALA A 16 -2.05 -10.79 -0.50
N ALA A 17 -2.69 -10.13 -1.46
CA ALA A 17 -3.12 -8.73 -1.30
C ALA A 17 -4.17 -8.58 -0.21
N ARG A 18 -5.15 -9.47 -0.15
CA ARG A 18 -6.18 -9.46 0.89
C ARG A 18 -5.57 -9.64 2.28
N LEU A 19 -4.63 -10.57 2.42
CA LEU A 19 -3.98 -10.82 3.70
C LEU A 19 -3.22 -9.59 4.18
N LEU A 20 -2.38 -9.03 3.31
CA LEU A 20 -1.61 -7.83 3.67
C LEU A 20 -2.54 -6.65 3.98
N GLY A 21 -3.58 -6.46 3.18
CA GLY A 21 -4.57 -5.40 3.40
C GLY A 21 -5.26 -5.53 4.74
N GLN A 22 -5.69 -6.73 5.10
CA GLN A 22 -6.34 -7.00 6.39
C GLN A 22 -5.39 -6.71 7.54
N GLN A 23 -4.13 -7.11 7.42
CA GLN A 23 -3.12 -6.86 8.43
C GLN A 23 -2.87 -5.36 8.63
N LEU A 24 -2.81 -4.59 7.55
CA LEU A 24 -2.62 -3.14 7.62
C LEU A 24 -3.77 -2.44 8.36
N ILE A 25 -5.00 -2.88 8.11
CA ILE A 25 -6.19 -2.35 8.80
C ILE A 25 -6.18 -2.76 10.27
N ASP A 26 -5.89 -4.04 10.56
CA ASP A 26 -5.87 -4.56 11.93
C ASP A 26 -4.84 -3.82 12.81
N GLU A 27 -3.71 -3.46 12.22
CA GLU A 27 -2.64 -2.73 12.91
C GLU A 27 -2.88 -1.22 12.94
N ARG A 28 -3.95 -0.74 12.35
CA ARG A 28 -4.26 0.68 12.22
C ARG A 28 -3.14 1.49 11.55
N LEU A 29 -2.43 0.85 10.64
CA LEU A 29 -1.44 1.51 9.80
C LEU A 29 -2.07 2.11 8.55
N ALA A 30 -3.24 1.64 8.17
CA ALA A 30 -4.03 2.17 7.07
C ALA A 30 -5.48 2.30 7.49
N ALA A 31 -6.15 3.36 7.01
CA ALA A 31 -7.56 3.56 7.24
C ALA A 31 -8.41 2.82 6.22
N CYS A 32 -7.90 2.68 5.00
CA CYS A 32 -8.60 2.04 3.90
C CYS A 32 -7.57 1.37 3.01
N VAL A 33 -7.87 0.17 2.54
CA VAL A 33 -7.05 -0.54 1.57
C VAL A 33 -7.93 -0.89 0.38
N GLN A 34 -7.46 -0.56 -0.81
CA GLN A 34 -8.12 -0.91 -2.06
C GLN A 34 -7.23 -1.85 -2.84
N ILE A 35 -7.84 -2.86 -3.45
CA ILE A 35 -7.13 -3.92 -4.15
C ILE A 35 -7.68 -4.01 -5.56
N GLN A 36 -6.77 -4.01 -6.54
CA GLN A 36 -7.15 -4.06 -7.95
C GLN A 36 -6.33 -5.13 -8.66
N GLY A 37 -7.02 -6.11 -9.23
CA GLY A 37 -6.39 -7.15 -10.05
C GLY A 37 -6.16 -6.69 -11.47
N GLY A 38 -5.48 -7.53 -12.25
CA GLY A 38 -5.29 -7.29 -13.67
C GLY A 38 -4.18 -6.32 -14.02
N VAL A 39 -3.25 -6.08 -13.13
CA VAL A 39 -2.06 -5.28 -13.42
C VAL A 39 -1.04 -6.15 -14.16
N GLN A 40 -0.52 -5.62 -15.26
CA GLN A 40 0.53 -6.26 -16.02
C GLN A 40 1.81 -5.51 -15.76
N SER A 41 2.81 -6.17 -15.16
CA SER A 41 4.10 -5.54 -14.84
C SER A 41 5.17 -6.07 -15.77
N ILE A 42 5.83 -5.17 -16.48
CA ILE A 42 6.89 -5.49 -17.43
C ILE A 42 8.16 -4.83 -16.94
N TYR A 43 9.19 -5.62 -16.66
CA TYR A 43 10.41 -5.10 -16.02
C TYR A 43 11.58 -6.03 -16.29
N ARG A 44 12.78 -5.59 -15.94
CA ARG A 44 13.97 -6.42 -16.02
C ARG A 44 14.44 -6.75 -14.61
N TRP A 45 14.65 -8.03 -14.38
CA TRP A 45 15.13 -8.52 -13.10
C TRP A 45 16.32 -9.46 -13.38
N ASP A 46 17.46 -9.13 -12.79
CA ASP A 46 18.68 -9.92 -12.92
C ASP A 46 19.01 -10.20 -14.40
N GLY A 47 18.89 -9.17 -15.25
CA GLY A 47 19.17 -9.25 -16.67
C GLY A 47 18.09 -9.90 -17.52
N THR A 48 17.01 -10.41 -16.91
CA THR A 48 15.93 -11.11 -17.60
C THR A 48 14.69 -10.23 -17.71
N LEU A 49 14.10 -10.18 -18.90
CA LEU A 49 12.84 -9.48 -19.12
C LEU A 49 11.70 -10.30 -18.51
N CYS A 50 10.96 -9.68 -17.61
CA CYS A 50 9.82 -10.29 -16.94
C CYS A 50 8.52 -9.58 -17.35
N ASN A 51 7.45 -10.35 -17.41
CA ASN A 51 6.12 -9.87 -17.76
C ASN A 51 5.11 -10.65 -16.91
N ASP A 52 4.73 -10.08 -15.75
CA ASP A 52 3.95 -10.78 -14.75
C ASP A 52 2.61 -10.14 -14.53
N ALA A 53 1.59 -10.96 -14.31
CA ALA A 53 0.30 -10.48 -13.81
C ALA A 53 0.44 -10.22 -12.32
N GLU A 54 0.01 -9.05 -11.88
CA GLU A 54 0.10 -8.66 -10.47
C GLU A 54 -1.19 -8.03 -9.98
N VAL A 55 -1.28 -7.90 -8.67
CA VAL A 55 -2.41 -7.27 -7.99
C VAL A 55 -1.90 -6.02 -7.28
N LEU A 56 -2.54 -4.89 -7.55
CA LEU A 56 -2.16 -3.62 -6.94
C LEU A 56 -2.92 -3.42 -5.62
N LEU A 57 -2.19 -3.07 -4.59
CA LEU A 57 -2.75 -2.67 -3.30
C LEU A 57 -2.44 -1.21 -3.05
N SER A 58 -3.47 -0.44 -2.70
CA SER A 58 -3.34 0.98 -2.36
C SER A 58 -3.87 1.20 -0.94
N ALA A 59 -3.02 1.69 -0.06
CA ALA A 59 -3.36 1.93 1.34
C ALA A 59 -3.42 3.44 1.60
N LYS A 60 -4.57 3.91 2.12
CA LYS A 60 -4.71 5.30 2.55
C LYS A 60 -4.28 5.41 4.00
N THR A 61 -3.29 6.24 4.24
CA THR A 61 -2.73 6.46 5.56
C THR A 61 -2.35 7.94 5.72
N THR A 62 -1.51 8.26 6.68
CA THR A 62 -1.04 9.63 6.89
C THR A 62 0.48 9.69 6.79
N ALA A 63 1.00 10.88 6.55
CA ALA A 63 2.42 11.09 6.31
C ALA A 63 3.29 10.63 7.48
N THR A 64 2.81 10.77 8.72
CA THR A 64 3.58 10.36 9.91
C THR A 64 3.70 8.85 10.05
N GLN A 65 2.88 8.06 9.33
CA GLN A 65 2.92 6.61 9.38
C GLN A 65 3.91 6.00 8.39
N TRP A 66 4.55 6.81 7.54
CA TRP A 66 5.36 6.28 6.43
C TRP A 66 6.38 5.23 6.86
N GLN A 67 7.20 5.54 7.87
CA GLN A 67 8.27 4.64 8.29
C GLN A 67 7.71 3.33 8.84
N LEU A 68 6.61 3.41 9.58
CA LEU A 68 5.98 2.21 10.16
C LEU A 68 5.35 1.34 9.08
N ILE A 69 4.61 1.94 8.15
CA ILE A 69 3.93 1.17 7.10
C ILE A 69 4.93 0.57 6.12
N GLU A 70 5.98 1.30 5.79
CA GLU A 70 7.05 0.77 4.93
C GLU A 70 7.69 -0.46 5.56
N ALA A 71 8.08 -0.37 6.83
CA ALA A 71 8.70 -1.47 7.55
C ALA A 71 7.76 -2.69 7.65
N PHE A 72 6.48 -2.42 7.92
CA PHE A 72 5.48 -3.48 8.03
C PHE A 72 5.31 -4.23 6.70
N ILE A 73 5.19 -3.48 5.61
CA ILE A 73 5.03 -4.08 4.27
C ILE A 73 6.26 -4.93 3.94
N LYS A 74 7.47 -4.43 4.18
CA LYS A 74 8.70 -5.19 3.92
C LYS A 74 8.72 -6.51 4.68
N THR A 75 8.30 -6.49 5.93
CA THR A 75 8.32 -7.69 6.79
C THR A 75 7.32 -8.74 6.32
N HIS A 76 6.16 -8.32 5.82
CA HIS A 76 5.05 -9.23 5.49
C HIS A 76 4.90 -9.51 4.00
N HIS A 77 5.72 -8.89 3.15
CA HIS A 77 5.62 -9.04 1.71
C HIS A 77 6.31 -10.32 1.23
N PRO A 78 5.71 -11.06 0.26
CA PRO A 78 6.33 -12.29 -0.24
C PRO A 78 7.54 -12.05 -1.12
N TYR A 79 7.72 -10.85 -1.70
CA TYR A 79 8.86 -10.57 -2.57
C TYR A 79 10.10 -10.20 -1.77
N GLN A 80 11.27 -10.55 -2.32
CA GLN A 80 12.56 -10.14 -1.78
C GLN A 80 12.72 -8.62 -1.88
N LEU A 81 12.30 -8.03 -3.00
CA LEU A 81 12.36 -6.58 -3.22
C LEU A 81 10.97 -6.10 -3.66
N PRO A 82 10.09 -5.77 -2.70
CA PRO A 82 8.76 -5.28 -3.05
C PRO A 82 8.81 -3.84 -3.56
N GLU A 83 7.92 -3.52 -4.49
CA GLU A 83 7.63 -2.14 -4.83
C GLU A 83 6.85 -1.52 -3.66
N ILE A 84 7.36 -0.40 -3.13
CA ILE A 84 6.66 0.34 -2.09
C ILE A 84 6.84 1.82 -2.42
N ILE A 85 5.77 2.46 -2.88
CA ILE A 85 5.79 3.85 -3.32
C ILE A 85 4.69 4.61 -2.59
N ALA A 86 5.02 5.80 -2.12
CA ALA A 86 4.04 6.68 -1.49
C ALA A 86 3.76 7.86 -2.39
N PHE A 87 2.48 8.20 -2.53
CA PHE A 87 2.00 9.35 -3.27
C PHE A 87 1.32 10.32 -2.31
N ARG A 88 1.52 11.61 -2.53
CA ARG A 88 0.82 12.66 -1.79
C ARG A 88 -0.26 13.23 -2.71
N PRO A 89 -1.55 13.03 -2.39
CA PRO A 89 -2.60 13.65 -3.20
C PRO A 89 -2.54 15.17 -3.06
N ALA A 90 -2.67 15.88 -4.17
CA ALA A 90 -2.67 17.34 -4.16
C ALA A 90 -3.90 17.90 -3.45
N GLU A 91 -5.03 17.23 -3.60
CA GLU A 91 -6.31 17.63 -3.04
C GLU A 91 -7.08 16.40 -2.56
N TYR A 92 -7.83 16.56 -1.49
CA TYR A 92 -8.75 15.54 -0.99
C TYR A 92 -9.82 16.21 -0.13
N SER A 93 -10.98 15.55 -0.03
CA SER A 93 -12.07 16.02 0.82
C SER A 93 -11.61 16.14 2.25
N GLN A 94 -11.89 17.28 2.89
CA GLN A 94 -11.54 17.50 4.30
C GLN A 94 -12.19 16.45 5.20
N ALA A 95 -13.46 16.14 4.95
CA ALA A 95 -14.19 15.14 5.74
C ALA A 95 -13.55 13.76 5.60
N TYR A 96 -13.13 13.38 4.40
CA TYR A 96 -12.46 12.10 4.18
C TYR A 96 -11.10 12.06 4.86
N GLY A 97 -10.33 13.14 4.75
CA GLY A 97 -9.02 13.25 5.42
C GLY A 97 -9.14 13.14 6.93
N GLN A 98 -10.18 13.74 7.51
CA GLN A 98 -10.46 13.63 8.94
C GLN A 98 -10.76 12.17 9.32
N TRP A 99 -11.58 11.49 8.54
CA TRP A 99 -11.90 10.08 8.79
C TRP A 99 -10.64 9.21 8.74
N VAL A 100 -9.77 9.42 7.75
CA VAL A 100 -8.50 8.68 7.67
C VAL A 100 -7.67 8.89 8.94
N ASN A 101 -7.54 10.15 9.38
CA ASN A 101 -6.76 10.47 10.59
C ASN A 101 -7.34 9.79 11.84
N GLU A 102 -8.66 9.70 11.94
CA GLU A 102 -9.32 9.08 13.10
C GLU A 102 -9.10 7.58 13.15
N GLU A 103 -8.96 6.91 11.99
CA GLU A 103 -8.81 5.46 11.93
C GLU A 103 -7.38 4.99 12.07
N ILE A 104 -6.41 5.88 11.93
CA ILE A 104 -4.98 5.56 12.03
C ILE A 104 -4.57 5.61 13.51
N ARG A 105 -3.60 4.75 13.90
CA ARG A 105 -3.02 4.83 15.25
C ARG A 105 -2.28 6.15 15.44
N PRO A 106 -2.27 6.68 16.67
CA PRO A 106 -1.55 7.93 16.94
C PRO A 106 -0.05 7.81 16.74
#